data_0bcb4e16b99a0ceb0cc3935cfd266bc9
#
_entry.id   0bcb4e16b99a0ceb0cc3935cfd266bc9
#
_cell.length_a   1.000
_cell.length_b   1.000
_cell.length_c   1.000
_cell.angle_alpha   90.00
_cell.angle_beta   90.00
_cell.angle_gamma   90.00
#
_symmetry.space_group_name_H-M   'P 1'
#
loop_
_entity.id
_entity.type
_entity.pdbx_description
1 polymer ?
#
loop_
_entity_poly.entity_id
_entity_poly.type
_entity_poly.pdbx_seq_one_letter_code
_entity_poly.pdbx_strand_id
1 'polypeptide(L)'
;MVGAFRLQGRFEMIHRLRFSTIVVGALIVSSVALAQSERPQAAQGQKTAASKDQKSAPAPRHDISGTWEPANGPSEGIQANGVKAMPNDGKPEHQLPYTPYGLELYKSHHALEGADSVLPGFYNDPRDKCEPLGFPRMNFYNLRETQILQNEYKIVMLYEYATTWRVIWTDGRPLPKVVEGGVLIGNEVKEPRYYGYSVGKWVDDTTLVVETTGMMGEDRVWLDTSGRPISDQLRVEERFHRVDRDHMEWTVTIDDP
;
A
#
# COMPACT_ATOMS: atom_id res chain seq x y z
N MET A 1 -7.21 1.21 -20.55
CA MET A 1 -6.29 2.36 -20.61
C MET A 1 -4.84 1.95 -20.54
N VAL A 2 -4.51 1.06 -19.66
CA VAL A 2 -3.19 0.44 -19.55
C VAL A 2 -3.39 -1.06 -19.67
N GLY A 3 -2.66 -1.74 -20.55
CA GLY A 3 -2.75 -3.19 -20.68
C GLY A 3 -2.38 -3.92 -19.39
N ALA A 4 -2.59 -5.23 -19.34
CA ALA A 4 -2.24 -6.04 -18.18
C ALA A 4 -0.73 -6.01 -17.92
N PHE A 5 -0.32 -5.71 -16.69
CA PHE A 5 1.07 -5.79 -16.25
C PHE A 5 1.16 -6.26 -14.80
N ARG A 6 2.32 -6.75 -14.41
CA ARG A 6 2.54 -7.39 -13.12
C ARG A 6 3.72 -6.77 -12.38
N LEU A 7 3.53 -6.53 -11.07
CA LEU A 7 4.52 -6.04 -10.15
C LEU A 7 4.71 -6.99 -8.97
N GLN A 8 5.86 -6.95 -8.32
CA GLN A 8 6.17 -7.77 -7.15
C GLN A 8 6.88 -6.95 -6.08
N GLY A 9 6.45 -7.11 -4.83
CA GLY A 9 7.05 -6.52 -3.64
C GLY A 9 7.26 -7.54 -2.53
N ARG A 10 8.07 -7.18 -1.54
CA ARG A 10 8.32 -7.96 -0.32
C ARG A 10 8.04 -7.11 0.90
N PHE A 11 7.49 -7.75 1.93
CA PHE A 11 7.18 -7.14 3.22
C PHE A 11 7.77 -7.95 4.37
N GLU A 12 8.15 -7.25 5.43
CA GLU A 12 8.61 -7.82 6.68
C GLU A 12 7.68 -7.44 7.83
N MET A 13 7.50 -8.37 8.79
CA MET A 13 6.66 -8.14 9.95
C MET A 13 7.44 -7.41 11.04
N ILE A 14 6.85 -6.33 11.57
CA ILE A 14 7.43 -5.59 12.67
C ILE A 14 7.02 -6.22 13.99
N HIS A 15 7.99 -6.73 14.73
CA HIS A 15 7.82 -7.21 16.09
C HIS A 15 8.17 -6.10 17.10
N ARG A 16 7.19 -5.31 17.52
CA ARG A 16 7.39 -4.36 18.63
C ARG A 16 7.29 -5.10 19.96
N LEU A 17 8.44 -5.50 20.53
CA LEU A 17 8.52 -6.00 21.90
C LEU A 17 8.15 -4.88 22.89
N ARG A 18 6.98 -4.99 23.50
CA ARG A 18 6.62 -4.15 24.66
C ARG A 18 7.28 -4.74 25.90
N PHE A 19 8.41 -4.20 26.32
CA PHE A 19 8.89 -4.41 27.67
C PHE A 19 8.11 -3.49 28.62
N SER A 20 7.14 -4.04 29.32
CA SER A 20 6.55 -3.40 30.50
C SER A 20 7.50 -3.63 31.67
N THR A 21 8.39 -2.67 31.93
CA THR A 21 9.18 -2.67 33.16
C THR A 21 8.32 -2.06 34.26
N ILE A 22 7.79 -2.89 35.14
CA ILE A 22 7.21 -2.45 36.41
C ILE A 22 8.38 -2.10 37.33
N VAL A 23 8.62 -0.82 37.54
CA VAL A 23 9.52 -0.37 38.60
C VAL A 23 8.67 -0.07 39.81
N VAL A 24 8.78 -0.95 40.81
CA VAL A 24 8.27 -0.70 42.19
C VAL A 24 9.15 0.33 42.83
N GLY A 25 8.52 1.37 43.37
CA GLY A 25 9.19 2.50 43.97
C GLY A 25 9.89 2.20 45.27
N ALA A 26 10.95 2.93 45.53
CA ALA A 26 11.44 3.25 46.87
C ALA A 26 11.70 4.74 46.95
N LEU A 27 10.97 5.40 47.86
CA LEU A 27 11.17 6.78 48.26
C LEU A 27 12.48 6.92 49.05
N ILE A 28 13.34 7.87 48.66
CA ILE A 28 14.27 8.53 49.60
C ILE A 28 14.36 10.01 49.24
N VAL A 29 14.33 10.82 50.28
CA VAL A 29 14.18 12.27 50.39
C VAL A 29 15.53 12.99 50.24
N SER A 30 15.49 14.18 49.68
CA SER A 30 16.35 15.36 49.89
C SER A 30 17.75 15.45 49.26
N SER A 31 17.95 16.39 48.35
CA SER A 31 18.75 17.61 48.61
C SER A 31 18.72 18.53 47.39
N VAL A 32 18.52 19.82 47.63
CA VAL A 32 18.56 20.92 46.67
C VAL A 32 20.02 21.18 46.25
N ALA A 33 20.29 21.19 44.96
CA ALA A 33 21.45 21.86 44.41
C ALA A 33 21.08 22.45 43.02
N LEU A 34 21.24 23.76 42.94
CA LEU A 34 21.14 24.54 41.71
C LEU A 34 22.34 24.17 40.83
N ALA A 35 22.07 23.72 39.59
CA ALA A 35 23.05 23.83 38.51
C ALA A 35 22.39 23.72 37.15
N GLN A 36 22.51 24.78 36.41
CA GLN A 36 22.68 24.91 34.93
C GLN A 36 21.89 23.98 33.96
N SER A 37 21.15 24.66 33.16
CA SER A 37 20.51 24.27 31.93
C SER A 37 21.46 23.58 30.95
N GLU A 38 21.37 22.26 30.84
CA GLU A 38 21.82 21.54 29.65
C GLU A 38 20.60 20.95 28.96
N ARG A 39 20.45 21.28 27.67
CA ARG A 39 19.40 20.73 26.80
C ARG A 39 19.61 19.22 26.69
N PRO A 40 18.56 18.40 26.83
CA PRO A 40 18.68 16.99 26.51
C PRO A 40 18.96 16.83 25.01
N GLN A 41 20.11 16.28 24.66
CA GLN A 41 20.35 15.70 23.33
C GLN A 41 19.32 14.60 23.12
N ALA A 42 18.60 14.68 21.99
CA ALA A 42 17.72 13.63 21.55
C ALA A 42 18.50 12.31 21.50
N ALA A 43 17.99 11.31 22.21
CA ALA A 43 18.51 9.96 22.15
C ALA A 43 18.39 9.47 20.71
N GLN A 44 19.53 9.34 20.04
CA GLN A 44 19.63 8.62 18.78
C GLN A 44 19.18 7.18 19.04
N GLY A 45 18.05 6.81 18.44
CA GLY A 45 17.56 5.44 18.49
C GLY A 45 18.66 4.49 18.01
N GLN A 46 19.16 3.66 18.92
CA GLN A 46 19.96 2.52 18.57
C GLN A 46 19.11 1.61 17.66
N LYS A 47 19.44 1.60 16.37
CA LYS A 47 19.01 0.53 15.47
C LYS A 47 19.62 -0.75 16.01
N THR A 48 18.84 -1.56 16.72
CA THR A 48 19.19 -2.95 17.01
C THR A 48 19.28 -3.64 15.65
N ALA A 49 20.48 -3.92 15.21
CA ALA A 49 20.71 -4.79 14.06
C ALA A 49 20.05 -6.15 14.38
N ALA A 50 19.00 -6.47 13.64
CA ALA A 50 18.43 -7.80 13.70
C ALA A 50 19.52 -8.80 13.33
N SER A 51 19.71 -9.80 14.15
CA SER A 51 20.64 -10.91 13.90
C SER A 51 20.22 -11.57 12.58
N LYS A 52 21.09 -11.54 11.58
CA LYS A 52 20.83 -12.02 10.21
C LYS A 52 20.70 -13.55 10.09
N ASP A 53 20.82 -14.32 11.17
CA ASP A 53 20.95 -15.77 11.11
C ASP A 53 19.82 -16.55 11.81
N GLN A 54 18.79 -15.89 12.32
CA GLN A 54 17.68 -16.64 12.92
C GLN A 54 16.64 -16.96 11.84
N LYS A 55 16.60 -18.23 11.37
CA LYS A 55 15.61 -18.71 10.45
C LYS A 55 14.19 -18.45 11.01
N SER A 56 13.37 -17.73 10.29
CA SER A 56 11.99 -17.44 10.68
C SER A 56 11.17 -18.74 10.82
N ALA A 57 10.17 -18.71 11.71
CA ALA A 57 9.24 -19.84 11.85
C ALA A 57 8.40 -20.00 10.58
N PRO A 58 7.86 -21.22 10.30
CA PRO A 58 6.97 -21.43 9.17
C PRO A 58 5.79 -20.46 9.15
N ALA A 59 5.32 -20.14 7.95
CA ALA A 59 4.11 -19.34 7.77
C ALA A 59 2.89 -19.98 8.44
N PRO A 60 2.07 -19.21 9.15
CA PRO A 60 0.79 -19.71 9.64
C PRO A 60 -0.17 -19.95 8.47
N ARG A 61 -1.05 -20.92 8.64
CA ARG A 61 -2.01 -21.31 7.61
C ARG A 61 -3.14 -20.30 7.52
N HIS A 62 -3.49 -19.89 6.29
CA HIS A 62 -4.58 -18.95 5.98
C HIS A 62 -4.55 -17.67 6.85
N ASP A 63 -3.37 -17.13 7.07
CA ASP A 63 -3.18 -15.97 7.92
C ASP A 63 -2.10 -15.03 7.35
N ILE A 64 -2.50 -13.80 7.01
CA ILE A 64 -1.60 -12.70 6.66
C ILE A 64 -1.64 -11.57 7.68
N SER A 65 -2.26 -11.80 8.85
CA SER A 65 -2.34 -10.79 9.91
C SER A 65 -0.96 -10.40 10.44
N GLY A 66 -0.85 -9.17 10.88
CA GLY A 66 0.40 -8.62 11.42
C GLY A 66 0.59 -7.15 11.07
N THR A 67 1.70 -6.59 11.50
CA THR A 67 2.16 -5.27 11.10
C THR A 67 3.33 -5.43 10.16
N TRP A 68 3.19 -4.94 8.94
CA TRP A 68 4.10 -5.16 7.84
C TRP A 68 4.72 -3.85 7.36
N GLU A 69 5.98 -3.89 7.02
CA GLU A 69 6.68 -2.80 6.32
C GLU A 69 7.40 -3.33 5.08
N PRO A 70 7.71 -2.48 4.10
CA PRO A 70 8.54 -2.89 2.97
C PRO A 70 9.90 -3.38 3.45
N ALA A 71 10.40 -4.49 2.90
CA ALA A 71 11.66 -5.13 3.33
C ALA A 71 12.88 -4.22 3.27
N ASN A 72 12.84 -3.20 2.41
CA ASN A 72 13.92 -2.21 2.27
C ASN A 72 13.72 -0.96 3.14
N GLY A 73 12.69 -0.95 3.99
CA GLY A 73 12.35 0.15 4.89
C GLY A 73 11.25 1.08 4.36
N PRO A 74 10.70 1.93 5.23
CA PRO A 74 9.49 2.70 4.96
C PRO A 74 9.64 3.79 3.89
N SER A 75 10.86 4.19 3.55
CA SER A 75 11.13 5.15 2.47
C SER A 75 11.30 4.48 1.10
N GLU A 76 11.32 3.16 1.05
CA GLU A 76 11.53 2.38 -0.15
C GLU A 76 10.31 1.48 -0.45
N GLY A 77 9.11 1.99 -0.27
CA GLY A 77 7.89 1.27 -0.64
C GLY A 77 7.95 0.75 -2.08
N ILE A 78 6.98 -0.04 -2.45
CA ILE A 78 6.89 -0.61 -3.80
C ILE A 78 7.06 0.46 -4.88
N GLN A 79 6.76 1.71 -4.59
CA GLN A 79 6.99 2.79 -5.54
C GLN A 79 8.46 3.20 -5.62
N ALA A 80 9.25 3.11 -4.57
CA ALA A 80 10.69 3.30 -4.71
C ALA A 80 11.34 2.09 -5.43
N ASN A 81 10.81 0.87 -5.22
CA ASN A 81 11.07 -0.29 -6.08
C ASN A 81 10.17 -0.28 -7.33
N GLY A 82 9.02 0.37 -7.29
CA GLY A 82 8.08 0.57 -8.39
C GLY A 82 8.63 1.52 -9.43
N VAL A 83 9.43 2.51 -9.02
CA VAL A 83 10.26 3.27 -9.96
C VAL A 83 11.27 2.33 -10.66
N LYS A 84 11.72 1.25 -10.00
CA LYS A 84 12.55 0.20 -10.63
C LYS A 84 11.71 -0.84 -11.39
N ALA A 85 10.49 -1.14 -10.94
CA ALA A 85 9.57 -2.10 -11.56
C ALA A 85 8.64 -1.47 -12.60
N MET A 86 8.33 -0.19 -12.45
CA MET A 86 7.56 0.64 -13.39
C MET A 86 8.27 1.99 -13.60
N PRO A 87 9.52 2.02 -14.06
CA PRO A 87 10.23 3.28 -14.19
C PRO A 87 9.48 4.22 -15.16
N ASN A 88 9.45 5.51 -14.83
CA ASN A 88 8.95 6.56 -15.70
C ASN A 88 10.11 7.52 -16.01
N ASP A 89 11.09 6.99 -16.74
CA ASP A 89 12.33 7.70 -17.11
C ASP A 89 12.35 8.14 -18.58
N GLY A 90 11.21 8.04 -19.27
CA GLY A 90 11.04 8.42 -20.67
C GLY A 90 11.51 7.40 -21.69
N LYS A 91 12.09 6.26 -21.26
CA LYS A 91 12.56 5.24 -22.20
C LYS A 91 11.40 4.45 -22.80
N PRO A 92 11.44 4.12 -24.10
CA PRO A 92 10.36 3.37 -24.76
C PRO A 92 10.04 2.03 -24.11
N GLU A 93 11.05 1.31 -23.62
CA GLU A 93 10.91 0.00 -22.95
C GLU A 93 10.21 0.09 -21.58
N HIS A 94 10.10 1.29 -21.03
CA HIS A 94 9.46 1.57 -19.75
C HIS A 94 8.08 2.25 -19.90
N GLN A 95 7.65 2.45 -21.14
CA GLN A 95 6.32 2.98 -21.41
C GLN A 95 5.25 1.90 -21.19
N LEU A 96 4.17 2.28 -20.52
CA LEU A 96 3.01 1.38 -20.43
C LEU A 96 2.26 1.34 -21.78
N PRO A 97 1.61 0.21 -22.10
CA PRO A 97 0.87 0.05 -23.35
C PRO A 97 -0.47 0.82 -23.32
N TYR A 98 -0.40 2.15 -23.40
CA TYR A 98 -1.60 2.99 -23.40
C TYR A 98 -2.45 2.79 -24.65
N THR A 99 -3.78 2.82 -24.43
CA THR A 99 -4.72 3.11 -25.53
C THR A 99 -4.54 4.58 -25.97
N PRO A 100 -5.02 4.99 -27.15
CA PRO A 100 -4.97 6.40 -27.56
C PRO A 100 -5.58 7.34 -26.52
N TYR A 101 -6.71 6.98 -25.94
CA TYR A 101 -7.38 7.74 -24.89
C TYR A 101 -6.56 7.79 -23.59
N GLY A 102 -6.01 6.66 -23.14
CA GLY A 102 -5.14 6.61 -21.96
C GLY A 102 -3.89 7.46 -22.13
N LEU A 103 -3.34 7.53 -23.36
CA LEU A 103 -2.19 8.40 -23.65
C LEU A 103 -2.55 9.90 -23.62
N GLU A 104 -3.75 10.27 -24.08
CA GLU A 104 -4.25 11.65 -23.98
C GLU A 104 -4.44 12.06 -22.52
N LEU A 105 -5.03 11.19 -21.70
CA LEU A 105 -5.16 11.41 -20.27
C LEU A 105 -3.80 11.53 -19.59
N TYR A 106 -2.85 10.63 -19.86
CA TYR A 106 -1.50 10.71 -19.31
C TYR A 106 -0.85 12.07 -19.61
N LYS A 107 -0.96 12.56 -20.86
CA LYS A 107 -0.42 13.86 -21.26
C LYS A 107 -1.11 15.05 -20.58
N SER A 108 -2.35 14.90 -20.14
CA SER A 108 -3.09 15.94 -19.40
C SER A 108 -2.74 15.97 -17.92
N HIS A 109 -2.11 14.93 -17.40
CA HIS A 109 -1.67 14.82 -16.03
C HIS A 109 -0.31 15.50 -15.84
N HIS A 110 -0.28 16.48 -14.99
CA HIS A 110 0.94 17.25 -14.66
C HIS A 110 1.46 16.77 -13.31
N ALA A 111 2.33 15.77 -13.32
CA ALA A 111 2.91 15.16 -12.13
C ALA A 111 4.19 15.89 -11.67
N LEU A 112 4.55 15.75 -10.40
CA LEU A 112 5.82 16.25 -9.85
C LEU A 112 6.99 15.26 -10.05
N GLU A 113 6.69 14.03 -10.43
CA GLU A 113 7.66 12.94 -10.61
C GLU A 113 7.55 12.35 -12.01
N GLY A 114 8.62 11.71 -12.47
CA GLY A 114 8.70 11.09 -13.79
C GLY A 114 9.39 11.93 -14.83
N ALA A 115 9.47 11.41 -16.07
CA ALA A 115 10.16 12.05 -17.18
C ALA A 115 9.51 13.37 -17.62
N ASP A 116 8.17 13.44 -17.51
CA ASP A 116 7.35 14.60 -17.89
C ASP A 116 6.97 15.47 -16.69
N SER A 117 7.77 15.42 -15.61
CA SER A 117 7.49 16.16 -14.39
C SER A 117 7.44 17.68 -14.63
N VAL A 118 6.53 18.35 -13.91
CA VAL A 118 6.30 19.78 -14.02
C VAL A 118 6.74 20.52 -12.75
N LEU A 119 6.87 21.85 -12.85
CA LEU A 119 7.06 22.68 -11.67
C LEU A 119 5.80 22.68 -10.79
N PRO A 120 5.94 22.86 -9.45
CA PRO A 120 4.82 22.79 -8.52
C PRO A 120 3.61 23.68 -8.86
N GLY A 121 3.82 24.81 -9.53
CA GLY A 121 2.74 25.71 -9.94
C GLY A 121 1.85 25.19 -11.07
N PHE A 122 2.26 24.12 -11.73
CA PHE A 122 1.51 23.48 -12.83
C PHE A 122 0.98 22.09 -12.48
N TYR A 123 1.25 21.65 -11.27
CA TYR A 123 0.83 20.35 -10.75
C TYR A 123 -0.70 20.23 -10.65
N ASN A 124 -1.27 19.11 -11.10
CA ASN A 124 -2.72 18.91 -11.11
C ASN A 124 -3.19 17.58 -10.55
N ASP A 125 -2.35 16.90 -9.77
CA ASP A 125 -2.75 15.65 -9.10
C ASP A 125 -4.03 15.87 -8.26
N PRO A 126 -5.05 15.01 -8.37
CA PRO A 126 -6.25 15.09 -7.55
C PRO A 126 -5.98 15.12 -6.03
N ARG A 127 -4.90 14.49 -5.59
CA ARG A 127 -4.43 14.54 -4.20
C ARG A 127 -4.21 15.97 -3.69
N ASP A 128 -3.78 16.89 -4.55
CA ASP A 128 -3.57 18.30 -4.18
C ASP A 128 -4.89 19.01 -3.86
N LYS A 129 -6.00 18.45 -4.31
CA LYS A 129 -7.37 18.87 -4.00
C LYS A 129 -7.98 18.09 -2.84
N CYS A 130 -7.16 17.44 -2.00
CA CYS A 130 -7.57 16.59 -0.87
C CYS A 130 -8.31 15.30 -1.26
N GLU A 131 -8.22 14.86 -2.51
CA GLU A 131 -8.72 13.56 -2.90
C GLU A 131 -7.87 12.43 -2.28
N PRO A 132 -8.47 11.32 -1.85
CA PRO A 132 -7.72 10.15 -1.40
C PRO A 132 -6.79 9.61 -2.50
N LEU A 133 -5.66 9.00 -2.10
CA LEU A 133 -4.77 8.36 -3.08
C LEU A 133 -5.47 7.30 -3.92
N GLY A 134 -6.45 6.61 -3.31
CA GLY A 134 -7.15 5.52 -3.95
C GLY A 134 -6.30 4.26 -4.12
N PHE A 135 -6.92 3.23 -4.70
CA PHE A 135 -6.28 1.95 -5.00
C PHE A 135 -6.16 1.77 -6.52
N PRO A 136 -5.02 1.28 -7.03
CA PRO A 136 -3.90 0.66 -6.33
C PRO A 136 -2.83 1.64 -5.84
N ARG A 137 -2.92 2.93 -6.13
CA ARG A 137 -1.89 3.95 -5.84
C ARG A 137 -1.44 3.94 -4.38
N MET A 138 -2.36 3.72 -3.40
CA MET A 138 -2.01 3.64 -1.99
C MET A 138 -0.91 2.60 -1.74
N ASN A 139 -0.98 1.45 -2.42
CA ASN A 139 -0.02 0.37 -2.28
C ASN A 139 1.29 0.63 -3.03
N PHE A 140 1.30 1.55 -3.99
CA PHE A 140 2.49 1.98 -4.73
C PHE A 140 3.13 3.22 -4.15
N TYR A 141 2.41 3.96 -3.33
CA TYR A 141 2.95 5.11 -2.61
C TYR A 141 3.87 4.64 -1.49
N ASN A 142 4.80 5.49 -1.06
CA ASN A 142 5.75 5.16 0.02
C ASN A 142 4.99 4.55 1.19
N LEU A 143 4.82 3.23 1.12
CA LEU A 143 4.17 2.47 2.17
C LEU A 143 5.03 2.56 3.41
N ARG A 144 4.44 3.08 4.43
CA ARG A 144 4.91 2.95 5.80
C ARG A 144 4.34 1.65 6.37
N GLU A 145 4.16 1.58 7.67
CA GLU A 145 3.54 0.42 8.27
C GLU A 145 2.11 0.20 7.74
N THR A 146 1.81 -1.06 7.47
CA THR A 146 0.46 -1.52 7.18
C THR A 146 0.08 -2.59 8.19
N GLN A 147 -0.92 -2.32 9.02
CA GLN A 147 -1.45 -3.33 9.93
C GLN A 147 -2.56 -4.10 9.22
N ILE A 148 -2.43 -5.43 9.20
CA ILE A 148 -3.45 -6.33 8.66
C ILE A 148 -4.16 -7.03 9.82
N LEU A 149 -5.47 -6.84 9.89
CA LEU A 149 -6.36 -7.54 10.81
C LEU A 149 -7.24 -8.50 10.02
N GLN A 150 -7.42 -9.71 10.53
CA GLN A 150 -8.13 -10.75 9.82
C GLN A 150 -9.09 -11.53 10.74
N ASN A 151 -10.23 -11.89 10.18
CA ASN A 151 -11.11 -12.93 10.69
C ASN A 151 -11.57 -13.84 9.54
N GLU A 152 -12.47 -14.79 9.82
CA GLU A 152 -12.95 -15.77 8.81
C GLU A 152 -13.71 -15.12 7.63
N TYR A 153 -14.28 -13.91 7.80
CA TYR A 153 -15.15 -13.26 6.81
C TYR A 153 -14.48 -12.13 6.05
N LYS A 154 -13.45 -11.51 6.63
CA LYS A 154 -12.82 -10.33 6.03
C LYS A 154 -11.42 -10.08 6.58
N ILE A 155 -10.67 -9.37 5.77
CA ILE A 155 -9.38 -8.81 6.09
C ILE A 155 -9.50 -7.28 6.03
N VAL A 156 -8.90 -6.58 6.98
CA VAL A 156 -8.84 -5.12 7.01
C VAL A 156 -7.37 -4.70 6.99
N MET A 157 -6.99 -3.96 5.98
CA MET A 157 -5.68 -3.34 5.88
C MET A 157 -5.78 -1.91 6.39
N LEU A 158 -5.05 -1.60 7.46
CA LEU A 158 -4.95 -0.27 8.06
C LEU A 158 -3.62 0.34 7.62
N TYR A 159 -3.68 1.39 6.82
CA TYR A 159 -2.50 2.08 6.33
C TYR A 159 -2.13 3.24 7.27
N GLU A 160 -0.86 3.27 7.71
CA GLU A 160 -0.35 4.39 8.51
C GLU A 160 -0.44 5.70 7.70
N TYR A 161 -0.03 5.64 6.43
CA TYR A 161 -0.14 6.80 5.55
C TYR A 161 -1.61 7.17 5.29
N ALA A 162 -1.91 8.45 5.41
CA ALA A 162 -3.25 9.02 5.25
C ALA A 162 -4.31 8.47 6.22
N THR A 163 -3.93 7.66 7.22
CA THR A 163 -4.83 7.11 8.26
C THR A 163 -6.09 6.50 7.64
N THR A 164 -5.90 5.63 6.66
CA THR A 164 -6.98 5.05 5.88
C THR A 164 -7.00 3.53 5.97
N TRP A 165 -8.05 2.92 5.47
CA TRP A 165 -8.21 1.48 5.49
C TRP A 165 -8.87 0.94 4.22
N ARG A 166 -8.64 -0.35 3.96
CA ARG A 166 -9.28 -1.13 2.90
C ARG A 166 -9.84 -2.42 3.49
N VAL A 167 -11.02 -2.81 3.02
CA VAL A 167 -11.67 -4.07 3.40
C VAL A 167 -11.62 -5.04 2.23
N ILE A 168 -11.17 -6.26 2.50
CA ILE A 168 -11.17 -7.40 1.58
C ILE A 168 -12.12 -8.45 2.16
N TRP A 169 -13.14 -8.85 1.41
CA TRP A 169 -14.09 -9.86 1.86
C TRP A 169 -13.59 -11.26 1.51
N THR A 170 -13.62 -12.18 2.50
CA THR A 170 -13.16 -13.56 2.36
C THR A 170 -14.27 -14.58 2.65
N ASP A 171 -15.51 -14.13 2.66
CA ASP A 171 -16.72 -14.91 2.97
C ASP A 171 -17.32 -15.66 1.77
N GLY A 172 -16.60 -15.70 0.64
CA GLY A 172 -17.03 -16.43 -0.57
C GLY A 172 -18.00 -15.66 -1.48
N ARG A 173 -18.27 -14.36 -1.17
CA ARG A 173 -19.07 -13.53 -2.07
C ARG A 173 -18.40 -13.36 -3.43
N PRO A 174 -19.17 -13.18 -4.52
CA PRO A 174 -18.61 -12.92 -5.83
C PRO A 174 -17.99 -11.50 -5.91
N LEU A 175 -17.00 -11.36 -6.80
CA LEU A 175 -16.48 -10.05 -7.18
C LEU A 175 -17.59 -9.25 -7.88
N PRO A 176 -17.87 -8.00 -7.48
CA PRO A 176 -18.83 -7.15 -8.16
C PRO A 176 -18.46 -6.92 -9.62
N LYS A 177 -19.47 -6.92 -10.51
CA LYS A 177 -19.27 -6.61 -11.93
C LYS A 177 -19.29 -5.12 -12.15
N VAL A 178 -18.33 -4.60 -12.90
CA VAL A 178 -18.37 -3.21 -13.37
C VAL A 178 -19.50 -3.05 -14.38
N VAL A 179 -20.28 -1.99 -14.20
CA VAL A 179 -21.40 -1.60 -15.06
C VAL A 179 -21.39 -0.09 -15.21
N GLU A 180 -22.17 0.42 -16.16
CA GLU A 180 -22.34 1.87 -16.30
C GLU A 180 -22.80 2.50 -14.97
N GLY A 181 -22.09 3.51 -14.50
CA GLY A 181 -22.36 4.20 -13.25
C GLY A 181 -21.84 3.52 -11.99
N GLY A 182 -21.05 2.42 -12.10
CA GLY A 182 -20.43 1.80 -10.94
C GLY A 182 -20.29 0.29 -10.99
N VAL A 183 -20.71 -0.38 -9.92
CA VAL A 183 -20.62 -1.84 -9.79
C VAL A 183 -21.96 -2.46 -9.41
N LEU A 184 -22.25 -3.62 -9.97
CA LEU A 184 -23.46 -4.40 -9.65
C LEU A 184 -23.19 -5.32 -8.45
N ILE A 185 -23.92 -5.10 -7.35
CA ILE A 185 -23.92 -5.95 -6.16
C ILE A 185 -25.33 -6.48 -5.95
N GLY A 186 -25.51 -7.77 -6.14
CA GLY A 186 -26.87 -8.35 -6.21
C GLY A 186 -27.63 -7.74 -7.40
N ASN A 187 -28.70 -6.99 -7.13
CA ASN A 187 -29.52 -6.30 -8.13
C ASN A 187 -29.38 -4.77 -8.06
N GLU A 188 -28.42 -4.26 -7.30
CA GLU A 188 -28.25 -2.82 -7.11
C GLU A 188 -26.93 -2.34 -7.71
N VAL A 189 -26.95 -1.22 -8.41
CA VAL A 189 -25.75 -0.51 -8.84
C VAL A 189 -25.27 0.34 -7.67
N LYS A 190 -24.01 0.17 -7.30
CA LYS A 190 -23.32 0.95 -6.27
C LYS A 190 -22.25 1.83 -6.92
N GLU A 191 -22.07 3.03 -6.38
CA GLU A 191 -21.06 3.97 -6.84
C GLU A 191 -19.63 3.39 -6.73
N PRO A 192 -18.71 3.77 -7.63
CA PRO A 192 -17.30 3.49 -7.49
C PRO A 192 -16.74 4.04 -6.16
N ARG A 193 -15.66 3.43 -5.67
CA ARG A 193 -14.99 3.85 -4.43
C ARG A 193 -13.51 4.10 -4.68
N TYR A 194 -12.89 4.97 -3.89
CA TYR A 194 -11.44 5.21 -3.98
C TYR A 194 -10.61 3.94 -3.82
N TYR A 195 -11.06 2.99 -3.00
CA TYR A 195 -10.38 1.71 -2.74
C TYR A 195 -11.09 0.52 -3.38
N GLY A 196 -12.10 0.76 -4.22
CA GLY A 196 -12.86 -0.25 -4.91
C GLY A 196 -13.61 -1.23 -4.00
N TYR A 197 -13.95 -2.36 -4.58
CA TYR A 197 -14.59 -3.50 -3.92
C TYR A 197 -13.70 -4.71 -4.08
N SER A 198 -13.21 -5.24 -2.96
CA SER A 198 -12.22 -6.32 -2.94
C SER A 198 -12.81 -7.60 -2.39
N VAL A 199 -12.55 -8.71 -3.06
CA VAL A 199 -12.83 -10.07 -2.57
C VAL A 199 -11.55 -10.89 -2.58
N GLY A 200 -11.36 -11.71 -1.56
CA GLY A 200 -10.17 -12.53 -1.39
C GLY A 200 -10.52 -14.01 -1.26
N LYS A 201 -9.64 -14.86 -1.79
CA LYS A 201 -9.74 -16.31 -1.69
C LYS A 201 -8.36 -16.91 -1.42
N TRP A 202 -8.29 -17.79 -0.43
CA TRP A 202 -7.12 -18.61 -0.23
C TRP A 202 -7.03 -19.67 -1.33
N VAL A 203 -5.91 -19.71 -2.03
CA VAL A 203 -5.64 -20.68 -3.10
C VAL A 203 -4.77 -21.84 -2.63
N ASP A 204 -4.04 -21.63 -1.55
CA ASP A 204 -3.30 -22.63 -0.78
C ASP A 204 -3.17 -22.18 0.68
N ASP A 205 -2.39 -22.90 1.50
CA ASP A 205 -2.25 -22.63 2.94
C ASP A 205 -1.64 -21.26 3.27
N THR A 206 -0.87 -20.67 2.36
CA THR A 206 -0.07 -19.45 2.59
C THR A 206 -0.29 -18.35 1.56
N THR A 207 -1.11 -18.61 0.53
CA THR A 207 -1.35 -17.65 -0.56
C THR A 207 -2.81 -17.21 -0.61
N LEU A 208 -3.03 -15.92 -0.40
CA LEU A 208 -4.30 -15.24 -0.62
C LEU A 208 -4.28 -14.55 -1.98
N VAL A 209 -5.30 -14.77 -2.81
CA VAL A 209 -5.55 -14.01 -4.03
C VAL A 209 -6.69 -13.05 -3.77
N VAL A 210 -6.50 -11.78 -4.12
CA VAL A 210 -7.49 -10.72 -3.97
C VAL A 210 -7.77 -10.10 -5.32
N GLU A 211 -9.04 -9.99 -5.67
CA GLU A 211 -9.49 -9.27 -6.86
C GLU A 211 -10.24 -8.01 -6.44
N THR A 212 -10.02 -6.91 -7.18
CA THR A 212 -10.63 -5.61 -6.90
C THR A 212 -11.14 -4.98 -8.17
N THR A 213 -12.37 -4.46 -8.13
CA THR A 213 -13.03 -3.70 -9.19
C THR A 213 -13.75 -2.49 -8.62
N GLY A 214 -14.30 -1.64 -9.50
CA GLY A 214 -15.12 -0.49 -9.09
C GLY A 214 -14.33 0.57 -8.34
N MET A 215 -13.05 0.76 -8.71
CA MET A 215 -12.28 1.93 -8.29
C MET A 215 -12.82 3.18 -8.98
N MET A 216 -12.66 4.32 -8.33
CA MET A 216 -12.76 5.60 -9.03
C MET A 216 -11.61 5.72 -10.02
N GLY A 217 -11.92 6.04 -11.26
CA GLY A 217 -10.94 6.21 -12.33
C GLY A 217 -10.76 7.67 -12.72
N GLU A 218 -10.12 7.87 -13.86
CA GLU A 218 -9.95 9.13 -14.57
C GLU A 218 -9.35 10.24 -13.69
N ASP A 219 -10.08 11.34 -13.51
CA ASP A 219 -9.59 12.54 -12.83
C ASP A 219 -9.53 12.44 -11.30
N ARG A 220 -9.99 11.32 -10.72
CA ARG A 220 -10.12 11.20 -9.26
C ARG A 220 -8.96 10.43 -8.64
N VAL A 221 -8.41 9.47 -9.35
CA VAL A 221 -7.30 8.62 -8.88
C VAL A 221 -6.31 8.37 -10.01
N TRP A 222 -5.04 8.58 -9.73
CA TRP A 222 -3.96 8.17 -10.62
C TRP A 222 -3.41 6.80 -10.21
N LEU A 223 -2.80 6.09 -11.14
CA LEU A 223 -2.14 4.81 -10.85
C LEU A 223 -0.95 5.00 -9.89
N ASP A 224 -0.19 6.06 -10.08
CA ASP A 224 1.02 6.38 -9.29
C ASP A 224 1.30 7.89 -9.24
N THR A 225 2.41 8.28 -8.62
CA THR A 225 2.84 9.67 -8.47
C THR A 225 3.38 10.29 -9.77
N SER A 226 3.59 9.47 -10.80
CA SER A 226 4.07 9.94 -12.12
C SER A 226 2.93 10.30 -13.07
N GLY A 227 1.68 10.34 -12.59
CA GLY A 227 0.53 10.76 -13.37
C GLY A 227 -0.04 9.72 -14.32
N ARG A 228 0.30 8.43 -14.16
CA ARG A 228 -0.29 7.38 -14.99
C ARG A 228 -1.78 7.25 -14.71
N PRO A 229 -2.64 7.28 -15.77
CA PRO A 229 -4.09 7.22 -15.59
C PRO A 229 -4.57 5.81 -15.28
N ILE A 230 -5.75 5.72 -14.69
CA ILE A 230 -6.58 4.51 -14.62
C ILE A 230 -8.01 4.82 -15.05
N SER A 231 -8.74 3.80 -15.52
CA SER A 231 -10.16 3.91 -15.81
C SER A 231 -11.05 3.35 -14.70
N ASP A 232 -12.35 3.56 -14.82
CA ASP A 232 -13.36 2.91 -13.97
C ASP A 232 -13.55 1.41 -14.30
N GLN A 233 -12.97 0.95 -15.45
CA GLN A 233 -12.96 -0.45 -15.86
C GLN A 233 -11.77 -1.24 -15.28
N LEU A 234 -10.87 -0.56 -14.57
CA LEU A 234 -9.71 -1.16 -13.96
C LEU A 234 -10.05 -2.39 -13.12
N ARG A 235 -9.33 -3.47 -13.35
CA ARG A 235 -9.31 -4.67 -12.52
C ARG A 235 -7.90 -4.91 -11.97
N VAL A 236 -7.81 -5.21 -10.70
CA VAL A 236 -6.55 -5.51 -10.04
C VAL A 236 -6.63 -6.88 -9.38
N GLU A 237 -5.66 -7.76 -9.68
CA GLU A 237 -5.41 -9.00 -8.95
C GLU A 237 -4.16 -8.82 -8.10
N GLU A 238 -4.27 -9.13 -6.82
CA GLU A 238 -3.15 -9.19 -5.88
C GLU A 238 -2.96 -10.61 -5.38
N ARG A 239 -1.72 -10.99 -5.18
CA ARG A 239 -1.35 -12.26 -4.54
C ARG A 239 -0.46 -11.95 -3.35
N PHE A 240 -0.94 -12.25 -2.16
CA PHE A 240 -0.18 -12.20 -0.91
C PHE A 240 0.30 -13.61 -0.59
N HIS A 241 1.59 -13.87 -0.76
CA HIS A 241 2.20 -15.14 -0.41
C HIS A 241 3.05 -14.97 0.84
N ARG A 242 2.58 -15.51 1.96
CA ARG A 242 3.34 -15.50 3.22
C ARG A 242 4.38 -16.61 3.17
N VAL A 243 5.64 -16.23 2.93
CA VAL A 243 6.77 -17.14 2.76
C VAL A 243 7.10 -17.86 4.07
N ASP A 244 7.08 -17.11 5.17
CA ASP A 244 7.29 -17.61 6.53
C ASP A 244 6.56 -16.70 7.53
N ARG A 245 6.83 -16.85 8.83
CA ARG A 245 6.17 -16.05 9.87
C ARG A 245 6.36 -14.55 9.67
N ASP A 246 7.55 -14.14 9.22
CA ASP A 246 8.02 -12.76 9.26
C ASP A 246 8.16 -12.13 7.87
N HIS A 247 7.98 -12.92 6.79
CA HIS A 247 8.16 -12.46 5.41
C HIS A 247 6.93 -12.76 4.55
N MET A 248 6.54 -11.78 3.75
CA MET A 248 5.45 -11.87 2.79
C MET A 248 5.87 -11.29 1.44
N GLU A 249 5.60 -12.02 0.38
CA GLU A 249 5.73 -11.53 -0.99
C GLU A 249 4.37 -11.06 -1.50
N TRP A 250 4.35 -9.92 -2.13
CA TRP A 250 3.15 -9.37 -2.76
C TRP A 250 3.39 -9.19 -4.25
N THR A 251 2.44 -9.66 -5.04
CA THR A 251 2.43 -9.50 -6.50
C THR A 251 1.11 -8.85 -6.89
N VAL A 252 1.15 -7.89 -7.79
CA VAL A 252 -0.05 -7.25 -8.33
C VAL A 252 -0.04 -7.32 -9.85
N THR A 253 -1.20 -7.65 -10.41
CA THR A 253 -1.49 -7.59 -11.83
C THR A 253 -2.56 -6.54 -12.05
N ILE A 254 -2.31 -5.62 -12.95
CA ILE A 254 -3.20 -4.51 -13.31
C ILE A 254 -3.67 -4.75 -14.73
N ASP A 255 -4.99 -4.73 -14.90
CA ASP A 255 -5.65 -4.89 -16.20
C ASP A 255 -6.65 -3.74 -16.36
N ASP A 256 -6.39 -2.87 -17.32
CA ASP A 256 -7.19 -1.66 -17.59
C ASP A 256 -7.38 -1.53 -19.11
N PRO A 257 -8.54 -1.95 -19.66
CA PRO A 257 -8.80 -2.01 -21.10
C PRO A 257 -8.84 -0.64 -21.80
#